data_a71f30c66fda814fde86b925020659af
#
_entry.id   a71f30c66fda814fde86b925020659af
#
_cell.length_a   1.000
_cell.length_b   1.000
_cell.length_c   1.000
_cell.angle_alpha   90.00
_cell.angle_beta   90.00
_cell.angle_gamma   90.00
#
_symmetry.space_group_name_H-M   'P 1'
#
loop_
_entity.id
_entity.type
_entity.pdbx_description
1 polymer ?
#
loop_
_entity_poly.entity_id
_entity_poly.type
_entity_poly.pdbx_seq_one_letter_code
_entity_poly.pdbx_strand_id
1 'polypeptide(L)'
;MARVFVSSVVNGRSDRVWARVRDFNGMPNWHPAIAESRIEGGEPSDKVGCVRDFRLRNGDRIREKLLGLSDYDMFCTYAILESPMGVENYVATLRLTPVTDGERTFAEWTAEFDCPPERETELVANIAGGVFQGGFDALKRAFGG
;
A
#
# COMPACT_ATOMS: atom_id res chain seq x y z
N MET A 1 13.66 -3.27 15.19
CA MET A 1 12.56 -2.81 14.34
C MET A 1 13.06 -2.62 12.91
N ALA A 2 12.44 -3.27 11.97
CA ALA A 2 12.77 -3.12 10.55
C ALA A 2 11.99 -1.96 9.95
N ARG A 3 12.56 -1.33 8.94
CA ARG A 3 11.96 -0.19 8.27
C ARG A 3 12.13 -0.30 6.76
N VAL A 4 11.05 0.02 6.03
CA VAL A 4 11.03 0.05 4.58
C VAL A 4 10.58 1.44 4.12
N PHE A 5 11.28 2.00 3.15
CA PHE A 5 10.90 3.26 2.51
C PHE A 5 11.13 3.13 1.02
N VAL A 6 10.09 3.42 0.24
CA VAL A 6 10.19 3.48 -1.22
C VAL A 6 9.47 4.73 -1.68
N SER A 7 10.08 5.46 -2.59
CA SER A 7 9.44 6.62 -3.21
C SER A 7 9.57 6.55 -4.72
N SER A 8 8.66 7.22 -5.41
CA SER A 8 8.65 7.26 -6.87
C SER A 8 7.92 8.50 -7.34
N VAL A 9 8.14 8.89 -8.60
CA VAL A 9 7.38 9.96 -9.23
C VAL A 9 6.47 9.35 -10.28
N VAL A 10 5.18 9.66 -10.19
CA VAL A 10 4.15 9.20 -11.11
C VAL A 10 3.74 10.38 -12.00
N ASN A 11 3.74 10.19 -13.32
CA ASN A 11 3.37 11.23 -14.29
C ASN A 11 1.85 11.35 -14.43
N GLY A 12 1.20 11.70 -13.32
CA GLY A 12 -0.24 11.91 -13.27
C GLY A 12 -0.55 12.92 -12.19
N ARG A 13 -1.67 13.64 -12.35
CA ARG A 13 -2.13 14.58 -11.33
C ARG A 13 -2.43 13.83 -10.04
N SER A 14 -2.03 14.41 -8.93
CA SER A 14 -2.15 13.75 -7.63
C SER A 14 -3.59 13.42 -7.26
N ASP A 15 -4.57 14.27 -7.64
CA ASP A 15 -5.97 13.98 -7.39
C ASP A 15 -6.45 12.71 -8.13
N ARG A 16 -5.95 12.47 -9.33
CA ARG A 16 -6.29 11.29 -10.12
C ARG A 16 -5.61 10.04 -9.60
N VAL A 17 -4.34 10.14 -9.23
CA VAL A 17 -3.61 9.02 -8.63
C VAL A 17 -4.24 8.65 -7.29
N TRP A 18 -4.57 9.66 -6.48
CA TRP A 18 -5.22 9.44 -5.20
C TRP A 18 -6.59 8.78 -5.35
N ALA A 19 -7.38 9.20 -6.33
CA ALA A 19 -8.68 8.57 -6.59
C ALA A 19 -8.56 7.06 -6.81
N ARG A 20 -7.44 6.62 -7.41
CA ARG A 20 -7.17 5.20 -7.64
C ARG A 20 -6.76 4.48 -6.36
N VAL A 21 -5.85 5.06 -5.58
CA VAL A 21 -5.25 4.35 -4.44
C VAL A 21 -6.04 4.50 -3.14
N ARG A 22 -6.91 5.51 -3.03
CA ARG A 22 -7.66 5.77 -1.81
C ARG A 22 -8.69 4.70 -1.47
N ASP A 23 -9.14 3.93 -2.43
CA ASP A 23 -10.07 2.84 -2.18
C ASP A 23 -9.31 1.69 -1.52
N PHE A 24 -9.51 1.55 -0.23
CA PHE A 24 -8.81 0.53 0.56
C PHE A 24 -9.13 -0.89 0.07
N ASN A 25 -10.27 -1.08 -0.58
CA ASN A 25 -10.66 -2.36 -1.16
C ASN A 25 -10.26 -2.48 -2.65
N GLY A 26 -9.67 -1.44 -3.20
CA GLY A 26 -9.43 -1.35 -4.64
C GLY A 26 -8.07 -1.80 -5.13
N MET A 27 -7.22 -2.36 -4.26
CA MET A 27 -5.88 -2.77 -4.65
C MET A 27 -5.84 -3.74 -5.85
N PRO A 28 -6.76 -4.69 -6.00
CA PRO A 28 -6.75 -5.55 -7.19
C PRO A 28 -6.86 -4.81 -8.51
N ASN A 29 -7.40 -3.59 -8.47
CA ASN A 29 -7.62 -2.79 -9.69
C ASN A 29 -6.34 -2.09 -10.18
N TRP A 30 -5.30 -2.02 -9.34
CA TRP A 30 -4.07 -1.33 -9.74
C TRP A 30 -2.79 -2.05 -9.34
N HIS A 31 -2.78 -2.85 -8.27
CA HIS A 31 -1.57 -3.55 -7.82
C HIS A 31 -1.54 -4.97 -8.42
N PRO A 32 -0.54 -5.30 -9.24
CA PRO A 32 -0.56 -6.57 -9.98
C PRO A 32 -0.38 -7.82 -9.12
N ALA A 33 0.14 -7.68 -7.91
CA ALA A 33 0.33 -8.83 -7.02
C ALA A 33 -0.95 -9.24 -6.30
N ILE A 34 -2.01 -8.41 -6.33
CA ILE A 34 -3.24 -8.63 -5.56
C ILE A 34 -4.31 -9.21 -6.48
N ALA A 35 -4.80 -10.41 -6.15
CA ALA A 35 -5.81 -11.10 -6.96
C ALA A 35 -7.23 -10.64 -6.65
N GLU A 36 -7.56 -10.53 -5.36
CA GLU A 36 -8.91 -10.14 -4.92
C GLU A 36 -8.85 -9.52 -3.53
N SER A 37 -9.85 -8.72 -3.19
CA SER A 37 -9.97 -8.07 -1.89
C SER A 37 -11.42 -7.87 -1.52
N ARG A 38 -11.74 -7.97 -0.22
CA ARG A 38 -13.06 -7.66 0.30
C ARG A 38 -12.94 -6.98 1.66
N ILE A 39 -13.92 -6.17 2.01
CA ILE A 39 -13.98 -5.55 3.34
C ILE A 39 -14.83 -6.44 4.24
N GLU A 40 -14.30 -6.80 5.39
CA GLU A 40 -15.01 -7.66 6.35
C GLU A 40 -16.24 -6.95 6.90
N GLY A 41 -17.31 -7.69 7.06
CA GLY A 41 -18.55 -7.17 7.65
C GLY A 41 -19.32 -6.16 6.80
N GLY A 42 -18.94 -5.98 5.53
CA GLY A 42 -19.64 -5.05 4.65
C GLY A 42 -19.48 -3.58 5.02
N GLU A 43 -18.48 -3.24 5.82
CA GLU A 43 -18.19 -1.86 6.20
C GLU A 43 -17.75 -1.03 5.00
N PRO A 44 -17.96 0.31 5.03
CA PRO A 44 -17.38 1.17 3.99
C PRO A 44 -15.87 1.08 3.94
N SER A 45 -15.29 1.09 2.74
CA SER A 45 -13.84 0.93 2.56
C SER A 45 -13.02 2.15 2.99
N ASP A 46 -13.67 3.27 3.30
CA ASP A 46 -13.01 4.47 3.81
C ASP A 46 -13.24 4.68 5.32
N LYS A 47 -13.88 3.73 5.98
CA LYS A 47 -14.12 3.83 7.42
C LYS A 47 -12.89 3.36 8.19
N VAL A 48 -12.35 4.22 9.04
CA VAL A 48 -11.24 3.86 9.93
C VAL A 48 -11.69 2.70 10.83
N GLY A 49 -10.85 1.66 10.88
CA GLY A 49 -11.17 0.42 11.59
C GLY A 49 -11.66 -0.69 10.67
N CYS A 50 -12.04 -0.40 9.43
CA CYS A 50 -12.42 -1.46 8.50
C CYS A 50 -11.22 -2.35 8.20
N VAL A 51 -11.49 -3.61 7.86
CA VAL A 51 -10.46 -4.61 7.59
C VAL A 51 -10.63 -5.10 6.16
N ARG A 52 -9.56 -4.99 5.37
CA ARG A 52 -9.53 -5.62 4.05
C ARG A 52 -8.90 -7.00 4.18
N ASP A 53 -9.57 -7.99 3.62
CA ASP A 53 -9.14 -9.36 3.56
C ASP A 53 -8.83 -9.64 2.10
N PHE A 54 -7.57 -9.78 1.77
CA PHE A 54 -7.17 -9.91 0.37
C PHE A 54 -6.25 -11.08 0.15
N ARG A 55 -6.17 -11.49 -1.11
CA ARG A 55 -5.38 -12.63 -1.53
C ARG A 55 -4.39 -12.21 -2.59
N LEU A 56 -3.14 -12.62 -2.41
CA LEU A 56 -2.11 -12.43 -3.42
C LEU A 56 -2.28 -13.46 -4.52
N ARG A 57 -1.70 -13.19 -5.68
CA ARG A 57 -1.76 -14.13 -6.81
C ARG A 57 -1.07 -15.45 -6.51
N ASN A 58 -0.12 -15.48 -5.56
CA ASN A 58 0.51 -16.72 -5.13
C ASN A 58 -0.35 -17.53 -4.16
N GLY A 59 -1.52 -17.03 -3.77
CA GLY A 59 -2.45 -17.70 -2.88
C GLY A 59 -2.38 -17.27 -1.41
N ASP A 60 -1.39 -16.46 -1.05
CA ASP A 60 -1.27 -15.98 0.33
C ASP A 60 -2.42 -15.04 0.67
N ARG A 61 -2.94 -15.19 1.88
CA ARG A 61 -4.03 -14.35 2.40
C ARG A 61 -3.47 -13.38 3.43
N ILE A 62 -3.89 -12.11 3.33
CA ILE A 62 -3.47 -11.07 4.25
C ILE A 62 -4.70 -10.29 4.71
N ARG A 63 -4.73 -9.96 6.01
CA ARG A 63 -5.77 -9.09 6.57
C ARG A 63 -5.12 -7.83 7.10
N GLU A 64 -5.65 -6.68 6.68
CA GLU A 64 -5.12 -5.36 7.06
C GLU A 64 -6.23 -4.45 7.55
N LYS A 65 -5.97 -3.71 8.62
CA LYS A 65 -6.90 -2.78 9.23
C LYS A 65 -6.52 -1.34 8.88
N LEU A 66 -7.51 -0.57 8.42
CA LEU A 66 -7.30 0.85 8.13
C LEU A 66 -7.21 1.62 9.45
N LEU A 67 -6.09 2.30 9.67
CA LEU A 67 -5.85 3.10 10.88
C LEU A 67 -6.11 4.58 10.67
N GLY A 68 -5.94 5.08 9.44
CA GLY A 68 -6.18 6.48 9.12
C GLY A 68 -6.26 6.69 7.62
N LEU A 69 -7.05 7.66 7.22
CA LEU A 69 -7.20 8.05 5.82
C LEU A 69 -7.51 9.53 5.75
N SER A 70 -6.77 10.26 4.93
CA SER A 70 -7.01 11.68 4.71
C SER A 70 -7.05 11.95 3.21
N ASP A 71 -8.20 12.39 2.72
CA ASP A 71 -8.32 12.82 1.33
C ASP A 71 -7.65 14.18 1.10
N TYR A 72 -7.63 15.02 2.13
CA TYR A 72 -6.97 16.32 2.05
C TYR A 72 -5.45 16.18 1.93
N ASP A 73 -4.85 15.37 2.82
CA ASP A 73 -3.40 15.16 2.82
C ASP A 73 -2.95 14.01 1.93
N MET A 74 -3.89 13.27 1.36
CA MET A 74 -3.68 12.14 0.46
C MET A 74 -2.75 11.08 1.05
N PHE A 75 -3.16 10.50 2.19
CA PHE A 75 -2.46 9.37 2.77
C PHE A 75 -3.43 8.35 3.34
N CYS A 76 -2.98 7.11 3.44
CA CYS A 76 -3.65 6.10 4.26
C CYS A 76 -2.60 5.33 5.06
N THR A 77 -2.98 4.99 6.29
CA THR A 77 -2.15 4.21 7.21
C THR A 77 -2.91 2.95 7.60
N TYR A 78 -2.23 1.82 7.60
CA TYR A 78 -2.86 0.56 7.92
C TYR A 78 -1.90 -0.37 8.65
N ALA A 79 -2.48 -1.38 9.33
CA ALA A 79 -1.71 -2.38 10.05
C ALA A 79 -2.06 -3.77 9.52
N ILE A 80 -1.08 -4.65 9.46
CA ILE A 80 -1.34 -6.06 9.18
C ILE A 80 -1.86 -6.74 10.45
N LEU A 81 -3.01 -7.40 10.34
CA LEU A 81 -3.57 -8.22 11.42
C LEU A 81 -3.12 -9.67 11.31
N GLU A 82 -3.08 -10.20 10.09
CA GLU A 82 -2.67 -11.57 9.80
C GLU A 82 -1.95 -11.63 8.47
N SER A 83 -0.83 -12.36 8.42
CA SER A 83 -0.16 -12.66 7.16
C SER A 83 0.77 -13.84 7.36
N PRO A 84 1.15 -14.55 6.29
CA PRO A 84 2.16 -15.62 6.38
C PRO A 84 3.60 -15.10 6.33
N MET A 85 3.82 -13.77 6.29
CA MET A 85 5.15 -13.20 6.11
C MET A 85 6.06 -13.35 7.32
N GLY A 86 5.50 -13.54 8.52
CA GLY A 86 6.31 -13.62 9.74
C GLY A 86 6.69 -12.26 10.30
N VAL A 87 5.86 -11.25 10.04
CA VAL A 87 6.04 -9.90 10.59
C VAL A 87 5.08 -9.68 11.75
N GLU A 88 5.50 -8.83 12.71
CA GLU A 88 4.69 -8.41 13.84
C GLU A 88 4.71 -6.91 13.93
N ASN A 89 3.64 -6.34 14.46
CA ASN A 89 3.52 -4.89 14.67
C ASN A 89 3.78 -4.09 13.38
N TYR A 90 3.28 -4.61 12.26
CA TYR A 90 3.48 -4.01 10.95
C TYR A 90 2.50 -2.86 10.75
N VAL A 91 3.03 -1.66 10.53
CA VAL A 91 2.24 -0.47 10.19
C VAL A 91 2.87 0.16 8.96
N ALA A 92 2.04 0.47 7.97
CA ALA A 92 2.48 1.08 6.73
C ALA A 92 1.66 2.32 6.40
N THR A 93 2.28 3.25 5.68
CA THR A 93 1.63 4.46 5.19
C THR A 93 1.97 4.68 3.73
N LEU A 94 0.94 4.90 2.92
CA LEU A 94 1.06 5.33 1.52
C LEU A 94 0.65 6.80 1.47
N ARG A 95 1.54 7.66 0.97
CA ARG A 95 1.30 9.11 0.92
C ARG A 95 1.63 9.64 -0.46
N LEU A 96 0.77 10.54 -0.95
CA LEU A 96 1.00 11.24 -2.21
C LEU A 96 1.17 12.74 -1.92
N THR A 97 2.11 13.35 -2.62
CA THR A 97 2.36 14.79 -2.56
C THR A 97 2.38 15.36 -3.97
N PRO A 98 1.60 16.42 -4.25
CA PRO A 98 1.63 17.03 -5.58
C PRO A 98 3.01 17.58 -5.91
N VAL A 99 3.50 17.29 -7.12
CA VAL A 99 4.63 17.98 -7.72
C VAL A 99 4.04 18.97 -8.72
N THR A 100 3.94 20.23 -8.31
CA THR A 100 3.22 21.23 -9.11
C THR A 100 3.92 21.55 -10.41
N ASP A 101 5.24 21.39 -10.43
CA ASP A 101 6.01 21.55 -11.65
C ASP A 101 5.79 20.32 -12.54
N GLY A 102 4.95 20.47 -13.55
CA GLY A 102 4.62 19.40 -14.48
C GLY A 102 3.44 18.53 -14.10
N GLU A 103 2.69 18.92 -13.05
CA GLU A 103 1.50 18.17 -12.60
C GLU A 103 1.78 16.68 -12.38
N ARG A 104 2.82 16.38 -11.62
CA ARG A 104 3.20 15.02 -11.28
C ARG A 104 2.90 14.73 -9.82
N THR A 105 3.09 13.49 -9.42
CA THR A 105 2.85 13.04 -8.05
C THR A 105 4.11 12.42 -7.47
N PHE A 106 4.54 12.93 -6.31
CA PHE A 106 5.56 12.26 -5.51
C PHE A 106 4.86 11.25 -4.61
N ALA A 107 5.16 9.97 -4.77
CA ALA A 107 4.54 8.89 -4.02
C ALA A 107 5.56 8.28 -3.06
N GLU A 108 5.15 8.08 -1.81
CA GLU A 108 5.97 7.44 -0.78
C GLU A 108 5.19 6.29 -0.15
N TRP A 109 5.88 5.21 0.13
CA TRP A 109 5.30 4.08 0.85
C TRP A 109 6.30 3.63 1.90
N THR A 110 5.88 3.65 3.16
CA THR A 110 6.75 3.31 4.28
C THR A 110 6.13 2.21 5.12
N ALA A 111 6.96 1.44 5.80
CA ALA A 111 6.49 0.45 6.77
C ALA A 111 7.52 0.29 7.87
N GLU A 112 7.01 -0.03 9.06
CA GLU A 112 7.83 -0.42 10.21
C GLU A 112 7.24 -1.71 10.78
N PHE A 113 8.10 -2.63 11.17
CA PHE A 113 7.65 -3.91 11.71
C PHE A 113 8.76 -4.60 12.49
N ASP A 114 8.36 -5.63 13.24
CA ASP A 114 9.28 -6.52 13.93
C ASP A 114 9.31 -7.88 13.23
N CYS A 115 10.46 -8.51 13.20
CA CYS A 115 10.65 -9.83 12.62
C CYS A 115 11.89 -10.50 13.22
N PRO A 116 12.08 -11.80 13.01
CA PRO A 116 13.34 -12.46 13.39
C PRO A 116 14.52 -11.77 12.70
N PRO A 117 15.61 -11.49 13.42
CA PRO A 117 16.74 -10.77 12.84
C PRO A 117 17.34 -11.45 11.59
N GLU A 118 17.32 -12.75 11.53
CA GLU A 118 17.84 -13.51 10.38
C GLU A 118 16.97 -13.35 9.12
N ARG A 119 15.75 -12.86 9.27
CA ARG A 119 14.84 -12.67 8.14
C ARG A 119 14.68 -11.20 7.73
N GLU A 120 15.30 -10.28 8.46
CA GLU A 120 15.07 -8.85 8.24
C GLU A 120 15.46 -8.41 6.82
N THR A 121 16.66 -8.76 6.37
CA THR A 121 17.14 -8.35 5.05
C THR A 121 16.25 -8.86 3.93
N GLU A 122 15.84 -10.11 4.01
CA GLU A 122 14.94 -10.74 3.03
C GLU A 122 13.56 -10.06 3.01
N LEU A 123 12.97 -9.83 4.20
CA LEU A 123 11.64 -9.24 4.29
C LEU A 123 11.64 -7.79 3.83
N VAL A 124 12.65 -7.00 4.22
CA VAL A 124 12.76 -5.62 3.75
C VAL A 124 12.86 -5.57 2.23
N ALA A 125 13.70 -6.42 1.63
CA ALA A 125 13.85 -6.46 0.18
C ALA A 125 12.56 -6.87 -0.53
N ASN A 126 11.86 -7.87 0.00
CA ASN A 126 10.62 -8.36 -0.60
C ASN A 126 9.49 -7.32 -0.53
N ILE A 127 9.36 -6.65 0.60
CA ILE A 127 8.33 -5.62 0.77
C ILE A 127 8.66 -4.41 -0.11
N ALA A 128 9.92 -3.97 -0.10
CA ALA A 128 10.33 -2.82 -0.91
C ALA A 128 10.17 -3.08 -2.40
N GLY A 129 10.63 -4.22 -2.89
CA GLY A 129 10.61 -4.53 -4.33
C GLY A 129 9.27 -5.04 -4.82
N GLY A 130 8.76 -6.09 -4.18
CA GLY A 130 7.55 -6.78 -4.66
C GLY A 130 6.26 -6.03 -4.34
N VAL A 131 6.17 -5.43 -3.16
CA VAL A 131 4.94 -4.76 -2.75
C VAL A 131 4.98 -3.27 -3.12
N PHE A 132 5.92 -2.52 -2.60
CA PHE A 132 5.91 -1.06 -2.74
C PHE A 132 6.35 -0.61 -4.14
N GLN A 133 7.53 -1.01 -4.57
CA GLN A 133 7.99 -0.64 -5.91
C GLN A 133 7.12 -1.26 -6.99
N GLY A 134 6.70 -2.50 -6.82
CA GLY A 134 5.79 -3.15 -7.77
C GLY A 134 4.47 -2.41 -7.93
N GLY A 135 3.92 -1.89 -6.83
CA GLY A 135 2.72 -1.05 -6.87
C GLY A 135 2.98 0.28 -7.59
N PHE A 136 4.09 0.94 -7.29
CA PHE A 136 4.43 2.20 -7.95
C PHE A 136 4.68 2.02 -9.44
N ASP A 137 5.35 0.94 -9.83
CA ASP A 137 5.57 0.65 -11.25
C ASP A 137 4.25 0.47 -12.00
N ALA A 138 3.27 -0.17 -11.36
CA ALA A 138 1.95 -0.32 -11.94
C ALA A 138 1.24 1.02 -12.08
N LEU A 139 1.33 1.90 -11.08
CA LEU A 139 0.77 3.25 -11.16
C LEU A 139 1.44 4.06 -12.25
N LYS A 140 2.75 3.95 -12.40
CA LYS A 140 3.47 4.65 -13.48
C LYS A 140 2.97 4.20 -14.85
N ARG A 141 2.76 2.91 -15.05
CA ARG A 141 2.20 2.41 -16.32
C ARG A 141 0.78 2.91 -16.56
N ALA A 142 -0.04 2.95 -15.50
CA ALA A 142 -1.43 3.39 -15.60
C ALA A 142 -1.55 4.88 -15.94
N PHE A 143 -0.59 5.69 -15.53
CA PHE A 143 -0.61 7.15 -15.72
C PHE A 143 0.43 7.64 -16.73
N GLY A 144 0.87 6.78 -17.62
CA GLY A 144 1.68 7.20 -18.76
C GLY A 144 3.18 7.23 -18.52
N GLY A 145 3.64 6.40 -17.62
CA GLY A 145 5.04 6.23 -17.45
C GLY A 145 5.61 6.81 -16.21
#